data_ec45febdb6c646f0f94302fd9d1b729a
#
_entry.id   ec45febdb6c646f0f94302fd9d1b729a
#
_cell.length_a   1.000
_cell.length_b   1.000
_cell.length_c   1.000
_cell.angle_alpha   90.00
_cell.angle_beta   90.00
_cell.angle_gamma   90.00
#
_symmetry.space_group_name_H-M   'P 1'
#
loop_
_entity.id
_entity.type
_entity.pdbx_description
1 polymer ?
#
loop_
_entity_poly.entity_id
_entity_poly.type
_entity_poly.pdbx_seq_one_letter_code
_entity_poly.pdbx_strand_id
1 'polypeptide(L)'
;MPRVDDDLPSDLPSGLTPEEFSAGIFGTAEPRTGRGLELTPFRGVRFVPEVAGDLASVTMPPYDLIDEAAALRLLAGGGHNIVRLNLPRAAGEGYDAAGDRLRRWLDEGALTTDPDPALYVYEASRDGTVLQRGLIGAVGLRAESDGVVLPHENVFPGPVRDRLALMTAANANLEPIFLVYEGGGDGERAGDPGGGDAARIVDDTAAGRPLMEFRADDGLTHRLWRITDPALHARVSADIHGKQALIADGHHRYATYRALQARHHAAGDGPGPWDAGLALLVDSTRYPPHLGAIHRVLPGLRPDDAVEQARKVFRVTDFRDEADAVEALAEVPGPAFLLGGDESLHLLTDPDSGALARSMPSEHSPRWQGLDTAVLDHLLIGSVWNVPENEDAIEVVHDDPSAAIARARRTGGTAVILNPLKAEDVLAVAGEGERVPRKSTSFGPKPRTGLVLRVLDHGR
;
A
#
# COMPACT_ATOMS: atom_id res chain seq x y z
N MET A 1 -10.78 17.30 -15.85
CA MET A 1 -11.32 16.88 -14.53
C MET A 1 -12.28 17.97 -14.03
N PRO A 2 -13.52 17.67 -13.61
CA PRO A 2 -14.36 18.65 -12.89
C PRO A 2 -13.68 18.95 -11.54
N ARG A 3 -13.73 20.22 -11.13
CA ARG A 3 -13.15 20.68 -9.86
C ARG A 3 -13.77 19.92 -8.69
N VAL A 4 -12.92 19.34 -7.85
CA VAL A 4 -13.23 18.39 -6.77
C VAL A 4 -13.88 19.06 -5.53
N ASP A 5 -14.11 20.37 -5.52
CA ASP A 5 -14.20 21.15 -4.28
C ASP A 5 -15.60 21.33 -3.68
N ASP A 6 -16.72 21.03 -4.39
CA ASP A 6 -18.05 21.45 -3.92
C ASP A 6 -18.83 20.45 -3.07
N ASP A 7 -18.44 19.15 -3.02
CA ASP A 7 -19.18 18.08 -2.30
C ASP A 7 -18.39 17.35 -1.20
N LEU A 8 -17.22 17.88 -0.81
CA LEU A 8 -16.37 17.20 0.16
C LEU A 8 -16.62 17.69 1.60
N PRO A 9 -16.51 16.79 2.62
CA PRO A 9 -16.65 17.17 4.02
C PRO A 9 -15.70 18.33 4.38
N SER A 10 -16.26 19.43 4.94
CA SER A 10 -15.52 20.63 5.33
C SER A 10 -14.77 20.49 6.67
N ASP A 11 -14.94 19.38 7.34
CA ASP A 11 -14.50 19.12 8.72
C ASP A 11 -13.01 18.74 8.81
N LEU A 12 -12.35 18.50 7.69
CA LEU A 12 -10.90 18.27 7.68
C LEU A 12 -10.15 19.58 7.42
N PRO A 13 -9.04 19.83 8.14
CA PRO A 13 -8.26 21.04 8.01
C PRO A 13 -7.81 21.29 6.56
N SER A 14 -7.95 22.53 6.09
CA SER A 14 -7.47 22.98 4.78
C SER A 14 -6.25 23.89 4.96
N GLY A 15 -5.30 23.81 3.98
CA GLY A 15 -4.13 24.67 3.97
C GLY A 15 -2.92 24.16 4.73
N LEU A 16 -2.96 22.92 5.24
CA LEU A 16 -1.81 22.24 5.85
C LEU A 16 -0.92 21.58 4.79
N THR A 17 0.38 21.50 5.08
CA THR A 17 1.29 20.62 4.32
C THR A 17 0.92 19.14 4.52
N PRO A 18 1.36 18.22 3.65
CA PRO A 18 1.13 16.78 3.84
C PRO A 18 1.67 16.27 5.18
N GLU A 19 2.80 16.79 5.65
CA GLU A 19 3.43 16.45 6.92
C GLU A 19 2.56 16.88 8.11
N GLU A 20 2.14 18.14 8.13
CA GLU A 20 1.26 18.69 9.17
C GLU A 20 -0.09 17.97 9.21
N PHE A 21 -0.66 17.66 8.03
CA PHE A 21 -1.91 16.91 7.93
C PHE A 21 -1.75 15.47 8.42
N SER A 22 -0.65 14.82 8.04
CA SER A 22 -0.34 13.46 8.50
C SER A 22 -0.13 13.41 10.02
N ALA A 23 0.64 14.34 10.58
CA ALA A 23 0.84 14.44 12.02
C ALA A 23 -0.49 14.67 12.77
N GLY A 24 -1.38 15.51 12.23
CA GLY A 24 -2.71 15.73 12.81
C GLY A 24 -3.59 14.49 12.80
N ILE A 25 -3.62 13.74 11.69
CA ILE A 25 -4.48 12.55 11.54
C ILE A 25 -3.95 11.31 12.26
N PHE A 26 -2.65 11.07 12.17
CA PHE A 26 -2.04 9.90 12.81
C PHE A 26 -1.72 10.13 14.30
N GLY A 27 -1.34 11.37 14.67
CA GLY A 27 -0.85 11.70 16.02
C GLY A 27 -1.89 11.97 17.08
N THR A 28 -3.13 12.29 16.74
CA THR A 28 -4.15 12.71 17.71
C THR A 28 -5.04 11.58 18.20
N ALA A 29 -4.65 10.94 19.28
CA ALA A 29 -5.56 10.27 20.23
C ALA A 29 -4.92 10.33 21.61
N GLU A 30 -5.72 10.45 22.68
CA GLU A 30 -5.20 10.18 24.01
C GLU A 30 -4.62 8.76 24.03
N PRO A 31 -3.40 8.56 24.57
CA PRO A 31 -2.77 7.25 24.59
C PRO A 31 -3.67 6.29 25.36
N ARG A 32 -4.27 5.35 24.67
CA ARG A 32 -4.94 4.21 25.30
C ARG A 32 -3.89 3.20 25.67
N THR A 33 -3.24 3.40 26.81
CA THR A 33 -2.24 2.51 27.37
C THR A 33 -2.76 1.07 27.45
N GLY A 34 -2.03 0.13 26.86
CA GLY A 34 -2.20 -1.31 27.08
C GLY A 34 -2.85 -2.12 25.97
N ARG A 35 -3.05 -1.58 24.77
CA ARG A 35 -3.61 -2.36 23.65
C ARG A 35 -2.57 -2.52 22.54
N GLY A 36 -2.15 -3.77 22.28
CA GLY A 36 -1.30 -4.13 21.18
C GLY A 36 -2.03 -4.19 19.83
N LEU A 37 -1.42 -4.85 18.86
CA LEU A 37 -2.02 -5.13 17.56
C LEU A 37 -3.25 -6.04 17.74
N GLU A 38 -4.39 -5.60 17.24
CA GLU A 38 -5.65 -6.33 17.30
C GLU A 38 -6.19 -6.55 15.89
N LEU A 39 -6.56 -7.79 15.58
CA LEU A 39 -7.27 -8.15 14.36
C LEU A 39 -8.50 -8.97 14.75
N THR A 40 -9.69 -8.37 14.61
CA THR A 40 -10.94 -9.00 15.06
C THR A 40 -11.72 -9.60 13.91
N PRO A 41 -12.44 -10.73 14.14
CA PRO A 41 -13.33 -11.30 13.13
C PRO A 41 -14.53 -10.37 12.88
N PHE A 42 -15.08 -10.44 11.67
CA PHE A 42 -16.27 -9.69 11.27
C PHE A 42 -17.13 -10.51 10.31
N ARG A 43 -18.39 -10.12 10.14
CA ARG A 43 -19.29 -10.73 9.15
C ARG A 43 -19.00 -10.10 7.78
N GLY A 44 -18.23 -10.82 6.95
CA GLY A 44 -17.83 -10.35 5.64
C GLY A 44 -18.99 -10.33 4.64
N VAL A 45 -18.99 -9.34 3.75
CA VAL A 45 -19.89 -9.25 2.61
C VAL A 45 -19.11 -9.63 1.36
N ARG A 46 -19.61 -10.60 0.58
CA ARG A 46 -18.93 -11.19 -0.56
C ARG A 46 -19.85 -11.33 -1.76
N PHE A 47 -19.27 -11.32 -2.96
CA PHE A 47 -19.99 -11.64 -4.18
C PHE A 47 -20.47 -13.10 -4.19
N VAL A 48 -21.66 -13.30 -4.75
CA VAL A 48 -22.28 -14.60 -5.04
C VAL A 48 -22.10 -14.83 -6.54
N PRO A 49 -21.19 -15.75 -6.97
CA PRO A 49 -20.86 -15.91 -8.39
C PRO A 49 -22.06 -16.26 -9.29
N GLU A 50 -23.03 -16.99 -8.74
CA GLU A 50 -24.24 -17.42 -9.45
C GLU A 50 -25.12 -16.23 -9.86
N VAL A 51 -25.03 -15.09 -9.17
CA VAL A 51 -25.81 -13.88 -9.43
C VAL A 51 -24.92 -12.75 -9.99
N ALA A 52 -23.77 -12.54 -9.36
CA ALA A 52 -22.88 -11.45 -9.72
C ALA A 52 -22.04 -11.73 -10.98
N GLY A 53 -21.83 -13.01 -11.31
CA GLY A 53 -20.96 -13.45 -12.40
C GLY A 53 -19.56 -13.85 -11.95
N ASP A 54 -18.65 -13.97 -12.91
CA ASP A 54 -17.26 -14.38 -12.66
C ASP A 54 -16.53 -13.43 -11.69
N LEU A 55 -15.88 -14.00 -10.68
CA LEU A 55 -15.17 -13.24 -9.64
C LEU A 55 -14.03 -12.39 -10.19
N ALA A 56 -13.37 -12.81 -11.27
CA ALA A 56 -12.36 -12.00 -11.93
C ALA A 56 -12.95 -10.70 -12.53
N SER A 57 -14.19 -10.78 -13.02
CA SER A 57 -14.88 -9.67 -13.67
C SER A 57 -15.54 -8.69 -12.68
N VAL A 58 -15.85 -9.13 -11.46
CA VAL A 58 -16.52 -8.28 -10.45
C VAL A 58 -15.56 -7.67 -9.43
N THR A 59 -14.33 -8.17 -9.36
CA THR A 59 -13.24 -7.63 -8.53
C THR A 59 -12.33 -6.71 -9.36
N MET A 60 -11.47 -5.94 -8.70
CA MET A 60 -10.53 -5.06 -9.39
C MET A 60 -9.20 -4.97 -8.62
N PRO A 61 -8.09 -4.51 -9.25
CA PRO A 61 -6.91 -4.06 -8.50
C PRO A 61 -7.24 -2.95 -7.49
N PRO A 62 -6.36 -2.61 -6.53
CA PRO A 62 -6.53 -1.45 -5.67
C PRO A 62 -6.82 -0.17 -6.46
N TYR A 63 -7.67 0.70 -5.88
CA TYR A 63 -8.18 1.89 -6.60
C TYR A 63 -7.07 2.85 -7.07
N ASP A 64 -5.97 2.92 -6.34
CA ASP A 64 -4.82 3.78 -6.62
C ASP A 64 -3.96 3.31 -7.80
N LEU A 65 -4.18 2.07 -8.27
CA LEU A 65 -3.58 1.52 -9.48
C LEU A 65 -4.51 1.64 -10.71
N ILE A 66 -5.71 2.21 -10.56
CA ILE A 66 -6.72 2.31 -11.61
C ILE A 66 -6.69 3.71 -12.22
N ASP A 67 -6.21 3.83 -13.46
CA ASP A 67 -6.36 5.05 -14.25
C ASP A 67 -7.78 5.18 -14.85
N GLU A 68 -8.08 6.34 -15.44
CA GLU A 68 -9.40 6.62 -16.02
C GLU A 68 -9.79 5.59 -17.11
N ALA A 69 -8.83 5.19 -17.96
CA ALA A 69 -9.09 4.23 -19.03
C ALA A 69 -9.37 2.83 -18.46
N ALA A 70 -8.66 2.41 -17.42
CA ALA A 70 -8.90 1.15 -16.71
C ALA A 70 -10.25 1.17 -16.00
N ALA A 71 -10.61 2.28 -15.33
CA ALA A 71 -11.91 2.43 -14.69
C ALA A 71 -13.06 2.30 -15.71
N LEU A 72 -12.96 2.94 -16.88
CA LEU A 72 -13.96 2.82 -17.95
C LEU A 72 -14.07 1.39 -18.50
N ARG A 73 -12.96 0.67 -18.66
CA ARG A 73 -12.98 -0.75 -19.04
C ARG A 73 -13.69 -1.62 -18.01
N LEU A 74 -13.41 -1.43 -16.72
CA LEU A 74 -14.08 -2.15 -15.63
C LEU A 74 -15.57 -1.84 -15.56
N LEU A 75 -15.97 -0.59 -15.78
CA LEU A 75 -17.38 -0.16 -15.85
C LEU A 75 -18.13 -0.82 -17.01
N ALA A 76 -17.46 -1.03 -18.15
CA ALA A 76 -18.04 -1.68 -19.33
C ALA A 76 -18.15 -3.21 -19.17
N GLY A 77 -17.34 -3.83 -18.30
CA GLY A 77 -17.20 -5.28 -18.16
C GLY A 77 -18.35 -5.97 -17.43
N GLY A 78 -19.24 -5.25 -16.72
CA GLY A 78 -20.35 -5.88 -16.00
C GLY A 78 -21.08 -4.98 -15.01
N GLY A 79 -22.31 -5.38 -14.65
CA GLY A 79 -23.21 -4.63 -13.75
C GLY A 79 -22.75 -4.64 -12.28
N HIS A 80 -22.07 -5.71 -11.85
CA HIS A 80 -21.70 -5.93 -10.45
C HIS A 80 -20.20 -5.72 -10.15
N ASN A 81 -19.43 -5.09 -11.08
CA ASN A 81 -18.03 -4.82 -10.78
C ASN A 81 -17.89 -3.82 -9.63
N ILE A 82 -16.99 -4.15 -8.67
CA ILE A 82 -16.73 -3.37 -7.45
C ILE A 82 -16.29 -1.92 -7.73
N VAL A 83 -15.79 -1.63 -8.94
CA VAL A 83 -15.44 -0.28 -9.38
C VAL A 83 -16.61 0.70 -9.21
N ARG A 84 -17.86 0.22 -9.36
CA ARG A 84 -19.08 1.03 -9.21
C ARG A 84 -19.36 1.43 -7.77
N LEU A 85 -18.82 0.69 -6.80
CA LEU A 85 -18.86 1.06 -5.39
C LEU A 85 -17.65 1.90 -5.01
N ASN A 86 -16.45 1.53 -5.49
CA ASN A 86 -15.20 2.10 -5.02
C ASN A 86 -14.78 3.37 -5.75
N LEU A 87 -15.18 3.52 -7.03
CA LEU A 87 -14.91 4.68 -7.87
C LEU A 87 -16.19 5.22 -8.53
N PRO A 88 -17.25 5.59 -7.77
CA PRO A 88 -18.54 6.00 -8.36
C PRO A 88 -18.40 7.22 -9.28
N ARG A 89 -17.47 8.13 -8.98
CA ARG A 89 -17.20 9.31 -9.81
C ARG A 89 -16.69 8.96 -11.21
N ALA A 90 -16.00 7.84 -11.40
CA ALA A 90 -15.61 7.36 -12.72
C ALA A 90 -16.84 6.97 -13.59
N ALA A 91 -17.95 6.62 -12.94
CA ALA A 91 -19.25 6.38 -13.59
C ALA A 91 -20.09 7.66 -13.73
N GLY A 92 -19.59 8.85 -13.35
CA GLY A 92 -20.33 10.09 -13.33
C GLY A 92 -21.36 10.19 -12.19
N GLU A 93 -21.19 9.40 -11.12
CA GLU A 93 -22.13 9.30 -9.99
C GLU A 93 -21.55 9.91 -8.72
N GLY A 94 -22.43 10.35 -7.81
CA GLY A 94 -22.04 10.79 -6.46
C GLY A 94 -21.78 9.62 -5.52
N TYR A 95 -21.22 9.90 -4.34
CA TYR A 95 -20.89 8.85 -3.35
C TYR A 95 -22.14 8.15 -2.81
N ASP A 96 -23.30 8.83 -2.69
CA ASP A 96 -24.55 8.23 -2.22
C ASP A 96 -25.00 7.05 -3.11
N ALA A 97 -24.69 7.13 -4.41
CA ALA A 97 -24.95 6.03 -5.33
C ALA A 97 -24.22 4.73 -4.96
N ALA A 98 -23.04 4.82 -4.32
CA ALA A 98 -22.32 3.63 -3.85
C ALA A 98 -23.07 2.94 -2.70
N GLY A 99 -23.57 3.71 -1.71
CA GLY A 99 -24.38 3.16 -0.61
C GLY A 99 -25.68 2.55 -1.08
N ASP A 100 -26.40 3.23 -1.98
CA ASP A 100 -27.65 2.71 -2.59
C ASP A 100 -27.38 1.42 -3.38
N ARG A 101 -26.27 1.37 -4.11
CA ARG A 101 -25.88 0.21 -4.90
C ARG A 101 -25.47 -0.97 -4.01
N LEU A 102 -24.73 -0.73 -2.93
CA LEU A 102 -24.36 -1.78 -1.98
C LEU A 102 -25.61 -2.45 -1.40
N ARG A 103 -26.60 -1.65 -0.95
CA ARG A 103 -27.90 -2.17 -0.46
C ARG A 103 -28.63 -2.97 -1.55
N ARG A 104 -28.72 -2.42 -2.74
CA ARG A 104 -29.38 -3.11 -3.89
C ARG A 104 -28.71 -4.44 -4.20
N TRP A 105 -27.39 -4.52 -4.24
CA TRP A 105 -26.68 -5.77 -4.53
C TRP A 105 -26.85 -6.83 -3.43
N LEU A 106 -27.05 -6.40 -2.18
CA LEU A 106 -27.45 -7.29 -1.08
C LEU A 106 -28.89 -7.79 -1.28
N ASP A 107 -29.83 -6.90 -1.61
CA ASP A 107 -31.25 -7.24 -1.84
C ASP A 107 -31.44 -8.16 -3.04
N GLU A 108 -30.67 -7.96 -4.11
CA GLU A 108 -30.66 -8.78 -5.33
C GLU A 108 -29.95 -10.14 -5.12
N GLY A 109 -29.21 -10.30 -4.04
CA GLY A 109 -28.41 -11.49 -3.76
C GLY A 109 -27.11 -11.57 -4.56
N ALA A 110 -26.70 -10.49 -5.24
CA ALA A 110 -25.39 -10.40 -5.88
C ALA A 110 -24.25 -10.33 -4.85
N LEU A 111 -24.53 -9.74 -3.69
CA LEU A 111 -23.72 -9.81 -2.48
C LEU A 111 -24.44 -10.58 -1.39
N THR A 112 -23.68 -11.25 -0.53
CA THR A 112 -24.20 -11.94 0.65
C THR A 112 -23.35 -11.65 1.87
N THR A 113 -24.01 -11.51 3.02
CA THR A 113 -23.31 -11.37 4.32
C THR A 113 -23.09 -12.76 4.92
N ASP A 114 -21.86 -13.04 5.33
CA ASP A 114 -21.57 -14.30 6.02
C ASP A 114 -22.35 -14.41 7.35
N PRO A 115 -22.86 -15.62 7.68
CA PRO A 115 -23.72 -15.80 8.85
C PRO A 115 -22.99 -15.55 10.17
N ASP A 116 -21.70 -15.92 10.23
CA ASP A 116 -20.88 -15.85 11.44
C ASP A 116 -19.70 -14.89 11.25
N PRO A 117 -19.24 -14.22 12.31
CA PRO A 117 -17.98 -13.47 12.28
C PRO A 117 -16.80 -14.41 11.96
N ALA A 118 -15.92 -13.96 11.08
CA ALA A 118 -14.74 -14.74 10.65
C ALA A 118 -13.50 -13.86 10.48
N LEU A 119 -12.34 -14.46 10.63
CA LEU A 119 -11.12 -14.03 9.96
C LEU A 119 -11.06 -14.75 8.62
N TYR A 120 -10.50 -14.09 7.62
CA TYR A 120 -10.36 -14.68 6.29
C TYR A 120 -8.89 -14.86 5.96
N VAL A 121 -8.50 -16.06 5.48
CA VAL A 121 -7.18 -16.25 4.90
C VAL A 121 -7.27 -15.86 3.43
N TYR A 122 -6.40 -14.94 3.01
CA TYR A 122 -6.25 -14.55 1.62
C TYR A 122 -4.91 -15.01 1.09
N GLU A 123 -4.90 -15.47 -0.16
CA GLU A 123 -3.70 -15.87 -0.90
C GLU A 123 -3.71 -15.28 -2.30
N ALA A 124 -2.54 -14.79 -2.72
CA ALA A 124 -2.20 -14.52 -4.12
C ALA A 124 -1.03 -15.41 -4.54
N SER A 125 -1.21 -16.15 -5.63
CA SER A 125 -0.20 -17.08 -6.15
C SER A 125 -0.06 -16.97 -7.67
N ARG A 126 1.14 -17.30 -8.19
CA ARG A 126 1.41 -17.36 -9.63
C ARG A 126 1.99 -18.73 -9.97
N ASP A 127 1.33 -19.44 -10.89
CA ASP A 127 1.74 -20.76 -11.38
C ASP A 127 2.06 -21.76 -10.25
N GLY A 128 1.25 -21.72 -9.18
CA GLY A 128 1.39 -22.58 -7.99
C GLY A 128 2.34 -22.06 -6.91
N THR A 129 3.12 -20.99 -7.19
CA THR A 129 3.97 -20.36 -6.19
C THR A 129 3.18 -19.31 -5.41
N VAL A 130 3.12 -19.43 -4.09
CA VAL A 130 2.49 -18.46 -3.21
C VAL A 130 3.38 -17.21 -3.14
N LEU A 131 2.84 -16.06 -3.56
CA LEU A 131 3.53 -14.77 -3.49
C LEU A 131 3.15 -13.98 -2.24
N GLN A 132 1.93 -14.16 -1.75
CA GLN A 132 1.43 -13.52 -0.55
C GLN A 132 0.35 -14.38 0.09
N ARG A 133 0.38 -14.51 1.42
CA ARG A 133 -0.69 -15.12 2.20
C ARG A 133 -0.80 -14.43 3.56
N GLY A 134 -2.02 -14.15 4.01
CA GLY A 134 -2.24 -13.47 5.28
C GLY A 134 -3.70 -13.49 5.71
N LEU A 135 -3.99 -12.77 6.80
CA LEU A 135 -5.31 -12.69 7.42
C LEU A 135 -6.01 -11.38 7.04
N ILE A 136 -7.24 -11.46 6.52
CA ILE A 136 -8.13 -10.31 6.43
C ILE A 136 -9.03 -10.31 7.68
N GLY A 137 -9.05 -9.15 8.36
CA GLY A 137 -9.83 -8.91 9.56
C GLY A 137 -10.09 -7.42 9.77
N ALA A 138 -10.76 -7.08 10.87
CA ALA A 138 -10.96 -5.71 11.29
C ALA A 138 -9.82 -5.32 12.25
N VAL A 139 -8.85 -4.51 11.78
CA VAL A 139 -7.73 -4.04 12.60
C VAL A 139 -8.18 -2.91 13.51
N GLY A 140 -7.85 -3.00 14.81
CA GLY A 140 -8.09 -1.93 15.76
C GLY A 140 -7.28 -0.68 15.42
N LEU A 141 -7.95 0.47 15.32
CA LEU A 141 -7.29 1.72 14.97
C LEU A 141 -6.48 2.27 16.14
N ARG A 142 -5.26 2.70 15.84
CA ARG A 142 -4.28 3.22 16.80
C ARG A 142 -3.74 4.56 16.35
N ALA A 143 -3.40 5.42 17.31
CA ALA A 143 -2.57 6.58 17.01
C ALA A 143 -1.14 6.12 16.69
N GLU A 144 -0.42 6.91 15.91
CA GLU A 144 0.98 6.63 15.63
C GLU A 144 1.82 6.60 16.92
N SER A 145 1.52 7.50 17.86
CA SER A 145 2.16 7.56 19.18
C SER A 145 2.01 6.28 20.02
N ASP A 146 1.05 5.40 19.68
CA ASP A 146 0.91 4.10 20.35
C ASP A 146 1.98 3.10 19.89
N GLY A 147 2.68 3.38 18.77
CA GLY A 147 3.74 2.53 18.23
C GLY A 147 3.28 1.14 17.77
N VAL A 148 2.00 0.95 17.45
CA VAL A 148 1.42 -0.35 17.10
C VAL A 148 1.22 -0.48 15.60
N VAL A 149 0.62 0.53 14.95
CA VAL A 149 0.45 0.60 13.50
C VAL A 149 1.30 1.75 13.00
N LEU A 150 2.34 1.43 12.22
CA LEU A 150 3.39 2.35 11.82
C LEU A 150 3.17 2.79 10.36
N PRO A 151 2.81 4.05 10.11
CA PRO A 151 2.83 4.61 8.78
C PRO A 151 4.26 4.98 8.37
N HIS A 152 4.62 4.76 7.11
CA HIS A 152 5.95 5.11 6.58
C HIS A 152 5.89 6.15 5.45
N GLU A 153 4.70 6.62 5.08
CA GLU A 153 4.49 7.68 4.08
C GLU A 153 3.52 8.75 4.62
N ASN A 154 3.67 9.96 4.11
CA ASN A 154 2.73 11.06 4.37
C ASN A 154 1.45 10.89 3.55
N VAL A 155 0.34 11.42 4.08
CA VAL A 155 -0.96 11.40 3.40
C VAL A 155 -1.39 12.80 2.99
N PHE A 156 -2.20 12.87 1.94
CA PHE A 156 -2.71 14.13 1.38
C PHE A 156 -4.18 14.32 1.75
N PRO A 157 -4.61 15.57 2.04
CA PRO A 157 -6.00 15.87 2.42
C PRO A 157 -7.03 15.48 1.36
N GLY A 158 -6.72 15.68 0.07
CA GLY A 158 -7.61 15.36 -1.05
C GLY A 158 -8.09 13.91 -1.06
N PRO A 159 -7.17 12.93 -1.20
CA PRO A 159 -7.52 11.50 -1.14
C PRO A 159 -8.22 11.08 0.14
N VAL A 160 -7.84 11.63 1.31
CA VAL A 160 -8.50 11.31 2.58
C VAL A 160 -9.95 11.81 2.58
N ARG A 161 -10.19 13.06 2.14
CA ARG A 161 -11.56 13.60 2.01
C ARG A 161 -12.42 12.79 1.05
N ASP A 162 -11.87 12.45 -0.12
CA ASP A 162 -12.56 11.62 -1.12
C ASP A 162 -12.99 10.26 -0.54
N ARG A 163 -12.06 9.56 0.10
CA ARG A 163 -12.35 8.26 0.72
C ARG A 163 -13.27 8.37 1.93
N LEU A 164 -13.20 9.45 2.72
CA LEU A 164 -14.10 9.70 3.85
C LEU A 164 -15.55 9.90 3.38
N ALA A 165 -15.75 10.68 2.32
CA ALA A 165 -17.07 10.85 1.72
C ALA A 165 -17.65 9.52 1.23
N LEU A 166 -16.83 8.71 0.53
CA LEU A 166 -17.25 7.38 0.07
C LEU A 166 -17.59 6.44 1.24
N MET A 167 -16.71 6.33 2.25
CA MET A 167 -16.94 5.44 3.39
C MET A 167 -18.17 5.85 4.21
N THR A 168 -18.39 7.16 4.35
CA THR A 168 -19.59 7.67 5.02
C THR A 168 -20.86 7.30 4.26
N ALA A 169 -20.89 7.49 2.94
CA ALA A 169 -22.05 7.20 2.10
C ALA A 169 -22.32 5.68 1.98
N ALA A 170 -21.27 4.89 1.80
CA ALA A 170 -21.39 3.44 1.69
C ALA A 170 -21.63 2.75 3.05
N ASN A 171 -21.30 3.41 4.16
CA ASN A 171 -21.25 2.83 5.51
C ASN A 171 -20.47 1.50 5.54
N ALA A 172 -19.33 1.45 4.83
CA ALA A 172 -18.56 0.24 4.62
C ALA A 172 -17.08 0.53 4.33
N ASN A 173 -16.22 -0.42 4.72
CA ASN A 173 -14.88 -0.52 4.18
C ASN A 173 -14.92 -1.43 2.95
N LEU A 174 -14.66 -0.87 1.77
CA LEU A 174 -14.79 -1.56 0.48
C LEU A 174 -13.50 -2.23 0.02
N GLU A 175 -12.37 -1.89 0.65
CA GLU A 175 -11.04 -2.31 0.25
C GLU A 175 -10.12 -2.41 1.49
N PRO A 176 -9.36 -3.50 1.65
CA PRO A 176 -8.47 -3.65 2.79
C PRO A 176 -7.23 -2.74 2.65
N ILE A 177 -6.73 -2.23 3.77
CA ILE A 177 -5.35 -1.78 3.84
C ILE A 177 -4.43 -3.01 3.90
N PHE A 178 -3.17 -2.85 3.52
CA PHE A 178 -2.18 -3.90 3.57
C PHE A 178 -1.20 -3.61 4.71
N LEU A 179 -1.16 -4.50 5.70
CA LEU A 179 -0.29 -4.44 6.87
C LEU A 179 0.70 -5.59 6.84
N VAL A 180 1.93 -5.31 7.27
CA VAL A 180 3.00 -6.30 7.40
C VAL A 180 3.54 -6.26 8.82
N TYR A 181 3.71 -7.43 9.44
CA TYR A 181 4.30 -7.57 10.77
C TYR A 181 5.37 -8.66 10.77
N GLU A 182 6.32 -8.58 11.70
CA GLU A 182 7.33 -9.61 11.89
C GLU A 182 6.81 -10.68 12.85
N GLY A 183 6.53 -11.88 12.32
CA GLY A 183 5.87 -12.96 13.04
C GLY A 183 6.75 -13.72 14.01
N GLY A 184 8.05 -13.83 13.79
CA GLY A 184 9.01 -14.67 14.52
C GLY A 184 8.64 -14.97 15.98
N GLY A 185 8.55 -16.24 16.32
CA GLY A 185 8.29 -16.70 17.70
C GLY A 185 9.59 -17.07 18.41
N ASP A 186 9.61 -17.01 19.76
CA ASP A 186 10.74 -17.35 20.65
C ASP A 186 11.13 -18.85 20.65
N GLY A 187 10.92 -19.57 19.56
CA GLY A 187 11.18 -20.99 19.50
C GLY A 187 11.34 -21.52 18.09
N GLU A 188 12.51 -21.32 17.50
CA GLU A 188 12.94 -22.10 16.34
C GLU A 188 12.97 -23.58 16.67
N ARG A 189 11.89 -24.31 16.36
CA ARG A 189 12.00 -25.77 16.22
C ARG A 189 12.76 -26.04 14.92
N ALA A 190 13.83 -26.80 14.98
CA ALA A 190 14.58 -27.22 13.81
C ALA A 190 13.63 -27.80 12.74
N GLY A 191 13.53 -27.13 11.58
CA GLY A 191 12.63 -27.50 10.49
C GLY A 191 11.31 -26.72 10.40
N ASP A 192 11.04 -25.77 11.30
CA ASP A 192 9.89 -24.83 11.15
C ASP A 192 10.28 -23.74 10.12
N PRO A 193 9.47 -23.50 9.08
CA PRO A 193 9.78 -22.50 8.07
C PRO A 193 9.66 -21.03 8.57
N GLY A 194 9.58 -20.81 9.88
CA GLY A 194 9.42 -19.50 10.51
C GLY A 194 7.96 -19.05 10.62
N GLY A 195 7.73 -17.97 11.37
CA GLY A 195 6.40 -17.43 11.64
C GLY A 195 5.80 -17.89 12.96
N GLY A 196 4.83 -17.09 13.49
CA GLY A 196 4.15 -17.35 14.74
C GLY A 196 3.02 -18.38 14.64
N ASP A 197 2.23 -18.48 15.70
CA ASP A 197 1.05 -19.35 15.75
C ASP A 197 -0.03 -18.91 14.74
N ALA A 198 -0.16 -17.61 14.51
CA ALA A 198 -1.05 -17.05 13.48
C ALA A 198 -0.68 -17.54 12.07
N ALA A 199 0.62 -17.57 11.73
CA ALA A 199 1.08 -18.05 10.42
C ALA A 199 0.79 -19.56 10.23
N ARG A 200 0.95 -20.35 11.28
CA ARG A 200 0.57 -21.79 11.24
C ARG A 200 -0.92 -21.98 11.02
N ILE A 201 -1.77 -21.22 11.72
CA ILE A 201 -3.23 -21.26 11.53
C ILE A 201 -3.61 -20.86 10.10
N VAL A 202 -2.93 -19.88 9.53
CA VAL A 202 -3.09 -19.48 8.12
C VAL A 202 -2.76 -20.62 7.18
N ASP A 203 -1.63 -21.32 7.38
CA ASP A 203 -1.20 -22.44 6.54
C ASP A 203 -2.14 -23.64 6.65
N ASP A 204 -2.51 -24.02 7.88
CA ASP A 204 -3.44 -25.12 8.13
C ASP A 204 -4.82 -24.85 7.48
N THR A 205 -5.28 -23.61 7.54
CA THR A 205 -6.55 -23.20 6.91
C THR A 205 -6.43 -23.26 5.38
N ALA A 206 -5.32 -22.79 4.81
CA ALA A 206 -5.09 -22.78 3.37
C ALA A 206 -4.87 -24.18 2.77
N ALA A 207 -4.55 -25.19 3.57
CA ALA A 207 -4.51 -26.58 3.14
C ALA A 207 -5.90 -27.14 2.82
N GLY A 208 -6.98 -26.52 3.31
CA GLY A 208 -8.35 -26.90 3.05
C GLY A 208 -8.90 -26.35 1.73
N ARG A 209 -10.18 -26.69 1.44
CA ARG A 209 -10.87 -26.18 0.27
C ARG A 209 -11.15 -24.67 0.43
N PRO A 210 -10.79 -23.80 -0.55
CA PRO A 210 -11.09 -22.39 -0.49
C PRO A 210 -12.59 -22.10 -0.62
N LEU A 211 -13.02 -21.02 -0.01
CA LEU A 211 -14.35 -20.46 -0.13
C LEU A 211 -14.56 -19.88 -1.54
N MET A 212 -13.52 -19.26 -2.10
CA MET A 212 -13.48 -18.80 -3.48
C MET A 212 -12.07 -18.97 -4.06
N GLU A 213 -11.99 -19.20 -5.35
CA GLU A 213 -10.77 -19.26 -6.14
C GLU A 213 -11.06 -18.75 -7.56
N PHE A 214 -10.20 -17.88 -8.06
CA PHE A 214 -10.26 -17.41 -9.46
C PHE A 214 -8.90 -16.90 -9.92
N ARG A 215 -8.68 -16.91 -11.23
CA ARG A 215 -7.52 -16.29 -11.87
C ARG A 215 -7.94 -14.92 -12.41
N ALA A 216 -7.20 -13.88 -12.04
CA ALA A 216 -7.48 -12.52 -12.47
C ALA A 216 -6.63 -12.10 -13.68
N ASP A 217 -6.91 -10.91 -14.20
CA ASP A 217 -6.24 -10.27 -15.34
C ASP A 217 -4.77 -9.89 -15.08
N ASP A 218 -4.37 -9.79 -13.81
CA ASP A 218 -2.97 -9.63 -13.36
C ASP A 218 -2.14 -10.92 -13.47
N GLY A 219 -2.76 -12.01 -13.91
CA GLY A 219 -2.14 -13.33 -14.03
C GLY A 219 -2.00 -14.08 -12.72
N LEU A 220 -2.51 -13.51 -11.63
CA LEU A 220 -2.49 -14.16 -10.31
C LEU A 220 -3.75 -15.01 -10.10
N THR A 221 -3.59 -16.08 -9.33
CA THR A 221 -4.68 -16.84 -8.75
C THR A 221 -4.93 -16.34 -7.34
N HIS A 222 -6.16 -15.90 -7.08
CA HIS A 222 -6.61 -15.40 -5.79
C HIS A 222 -7.48 -16.45 -5.11
N ARG A 223 -7.21 -16.69 -3.82
CA ARG A 223 -7.97 -17.62 -2.99
C ARG A 223 -8.37 -16.97 -1.68
N LEU A 224 -9.53 -17.40 -1.17
CA LEU A 224 -10.03 -16.95 0.12
C LEU A 224 -10.58 -18.15 0.90
N TRP A 225 -10.20 -18.26 2.18
CA TRP A 225 -10.77 -19.21 3.14
C TRP A 225 -11.38 -18.45 4.31
N ARG A 226 -12.10 -19.14 5.17
CA ARG A 226 -12.78 -18.55 6.31
C ARG A 226 -12.45 -19.32 7.59
N ILE A 227 -12.06 -18.62 8.64
CA ILE A 227 -11.86 -19.15 10.00
C ILE A 227 -13.01 -18.62 10.86
N THR A 228 -13.86 -19.52 11.35
CA THR A 228 -15.02 -19.17 12.21
C THR A 228 -14.87 -19.68 13.64
N ASP A 229 -13.85 -20.48 13.94
CA ASP A 229 -13.61 -21.02 15.27
C ASP A 229 -13.08 -19.95 16.23
N PRO A 230 -13.83 -19.61 17.31
CA PRO A 230 -13.39 -18.63 18.28
C PRO A 230 -12.08 -18.98 19.01
N ALA A 231 -11.76 -20.29 19.12
CA ALA A 231 -10.51 -20.71 19.71
C ALA A 231 -9.31 -20.36 18.82
N LEU A 232 -9.45 -20.47 17.50
CA LEU A 232 -8.42 -20.02 16.55
C LEU A 232 -8.31 -18.51 16.53
N HIS A 233 -9.43 -17.77 16.63
CA HIS A 233 -9.40 -16.31 16.76
C HIS A 233 -8.60 -15.86 17.98
N ALA A 234 -8.83 -16.51 19.14
CA ALA A 234 -8.11 -16.19 20.37
C ALA A 234 -6.60 -16.46 20.26
N ARG A 235 -6.21 -17.56 19.58
CA ARG A 235 -4.81 -17.90 19.33
C ARG A 235 -4.13 -16.89 18.42
N VAL A 236 -4.78 -16.50 17.31
CA VAL A 236 -4.29 -15.44 16.43
C VAL A 236 -4.10 -14.14 17.22
N SER A 237 -5.11 -13.72 17.98
CA SER A 237 -5.05 -12.50 18.79
C SER A 237 -3.91 -12.53 19.80
N ALA A 238 -3.67 -13.65 20.47
CA ALA A 238 -2.58 -13.80 21.44
C ALA A 238 -1.20 -13.69 20.79
N ASP A 239 -1.04 -14.26 19.59
CA ASP A 239 0.23 -14.25 18.85
C ASP A 239 0.61 -12.86 18.34
N ILE A 240 -0.35 -12.11 17.81
CA ILE A 240 -0.10 -10.78 17.22
C ILE A 240 -0.13 -9.63 18.23
N HIS A 241 -0.69 -9.82 19.43
CA HIS A 241 -0.97 -8.72 20.38
C HIS A 241 0.27 -7.89 20.73
N GLY A 242 1.44 -8.52 20.89
CA GLY A 242 2.70 -7.84 21.20
C GLY A 242 3.47 -7.33 19.99
N LYS A 243 2.91 -7.43 18.78
CA LYS A 243 3.59 -7.08 17.55
C LYS A 243 3.28 -5.64 17.11
N GLN A 244 4.14 -5.11 16.26
CA GLN A 244 3.94 -3.88 15.50
C GLN A 244 3.63 -4.24 14.05
N ALA A 245 2.82 -3.44 13.38
CA ALA A 245 2.51 -3.62 11.97
C ALA A 245 2.83 -2.36 11.17
N LEU A 246 3.57 -2.52 10.07
CA LEU A 246 3.83 -1.47 9.10
C LEU A 246 2.65 -1.37 8.13
N ILE A 247 2.19 -0.18 7.82
CA ILE A 247 1.25 0.03 6.71
C ILE A 247 2.04 -0.13 5.41
N ALA A 248 1.99 -1.30 4.79
CA ALA A 248 2.66 -1.57 3.52
C ALA A 248 1.96 -0.88 2.34
N ASP A 249 0.61 -0.77 2.40
CA ASP A 249 -0.21 -0.03 1.44
C ASP A 249 -1.51 0.45 2.08
N GLY A 250 -2.03 1.59 1.60
CA GLY A 250 -3.30 2.14 2.04
C GLY A 250 -3.20 3.19 3.16
N HIS A 251 -2.12 3.97 3.23
CA HIS A 251 -1.96 5.06 4.19
C HIS A 251 -3.15 6.04 4.19
N HIS A 252 -3.62 6.46 3.01
CA HIS A 252 -4.81 7.32 2.89
C HIS A 252 -6.08 6.64 3.41
N ARG A 253 -6.24 5.32 3.20
CA ARG A 253 -7.37 4.53 3.74
C ARG A 253 -7.30 4.44 5.26
N TYR A 254 -6.12 4.19 5.83
CA TYR A 254 -5.95 4.18 7.28
C TYR A 254 -6.23 5.55 7.90
N ALA A 255 -5.72 6.62 7.30
CA ALA A 255 -6.03 7.99 7.71
C ALA A 255 -7.54 8.28 7.63
N THR A 256 -8.21 7.77 6.60
CA THR A 256 -9.67 7.87 6.45
C THR A 256 -10.41 7.12 7.56
N TYR A 257 -9.96 5.91 7.93
CA TYR A 257 -10.54 5.17 9.06
C TYR A 257 -10.41 5.99 10.36
N ARG A 258 -9.25 6.59 10.60
CA ARG A 258 -9.01 7.46 11.75
C ARG A 258 -9.91 8.71 11.76
N ALA A 259 -10.09 9.34 10.59
CA ALA A 259 -10.97 10.51 10.44
C ALA A 259 -12.44 10.13 10.71
N LEU A 260 -12.90 8.98 10.20
CA LEU A 260 -14.25 8.46 10.44
C LEU A 260 -14.47 8.14 11.92
N GLN A 261 -13.50 7.49 12.57
CA GLN A 261 -13.50 7.22 14.02
C GLN A 261 -13.64 8.50 14.83
N ALA A 262 -12.78 9.50 14.55
CA ALA A 262 -12.80 10.78 15.25
C ALA A 262 -14.13 11.50 15.09
N ARG A 263 -14.75 11.45 13.91
CA ARG A 263 -16.06 12.04 13.64
C ARG A 263 -17.18 11.40 14.48
N HIS A 264 -17.23 10.06 14.56
CA HIS A 264 -18.21 9.35 15.36
C HIS A 264 -18.03 9.62 16.87
N HIS A 265 -16.77 9.64 17.34
CA HIS A 265 -16.50 9.96 18.75
C HIS A 265 -16.87 11.41 19.07
N ALA A 266 -16.60 12.37 18.19
CA ALA A 266 -16.99 13.77 18.37
C ALA A 266 -18.52 13.96 18.35
N ALA A 267 -19.25 13.12 17.61
CA ALA A 267 -20.71 13.10 17.61
C ALA A 267 -21.32 12.46 18.88
N GLY A 268 -20.49 11.82 19.71
CA GLY A 268 -20.94 11.15 20.94
C GLY A 268 -21.46 9.72 20.73
N ASP A 269 -21.18 9.10 19.59
CA ASP A 269 -21.66 7.75 19.27
C ASP A 269 -20.95 6.66 20.12
N GLY A 270 -19.85 7.01 20.81
CA GLY A 270 -19.10 6.10 21.68
C GLY A 270 -18.33 5.02 20.88
N PRO A 271 -17.89 3.93 21.54
CA PRO A 271 -17.23 2.83 20.87
C PRO A 271 -18.15 2.13 19.85
N GLY A 272 -17.60 1.80 18.67
CA GLY A 272 -18.42 1.20 17.62
C GLY A 272 -17.59 0.59 16.47
N PRO A 273 -18.26 0.17 15.39
CA PRO A 273 -17.59 -0.46 14.25
C PRO A 273 -16.55 0.45 13.57
N TRP A 274 -16.62 1.75 13.75
CA TRP A 274 -15.65 2.73 13.30
C TRP A 274 -14.33 2.71 14.07
N ASP A 275 -14.21 1.98 15.18
CA ASP A 275 -12.96 1.81 15.94
C ASP A 275 -12.01 0.79 15.31
N ALA A 276 -12.41 0.18 14.20
CA ALA A 276 -11.61 -0.76 13.45
C ALA A 276 -11.76 -0.55 11.94
N GLY A 277 -10.72 -0.92 11.17
CA GLY A 277 -10.68 -0.84 9.72
C GLY A 277 -10.42 -2.20 9.06
N LEU A 278 -10.88 -2.39 7.82
CA LEU A 278 -10.62 -3.61 7.06
C LEU A 278 -9.13 -3.65 6.67
N ALA A 279 -8.45 -4.74 7.02
CA ALA A 279 -7.02 -4.92 6.75
C ALA A 279 -6.69 -6.35 6.32
N LEU A 280 -5.70 -6.47 5.42
CA LEU A 280 -4.92 -7.67 5.22
C LEU A 280 -3.66 -7.56 6.08
N LEU A 281 -3.40 -8.52 6.95
CA LEU A 281 -2.24 -8.62 7.81
C LEU A 281 -1.38 -9.81 7.39
N VAL A 282 -0.13 -9.54 6.98
CA VAL A 282 0.82 -10.54 6.47
C VAL A 282 2.01 -10.66 7.40
N ASP A 283 2.37 -11.89 7.75
CA ASP A 283 3.60 -12.22 8.45
C ASP A 283 4.78 -12.19 7.48
N SER A 284 5.67 -11.19 7.61
CA SER A 284 6.83 -11.03 6.73
C SER A 284 7.92 -12.08 6.92
N THR A 285 7.95 -12.75 8.07
CA THR A 285 8.89 -13.86 8.32
C THR A 285 8.48 -15.08 7.49
N ARG A 286 7.18 -15.33 7.40
CA ARG A 286 6.62 -16.48 6.68
C ARG A 286 6.36 -16.20 5.20
N TYR A 287 5.86 -15.02 4.90
CA TYR A 287 5.50 -14.53 3.57
C TYR A 287 6.11 -13.15 3.35
N PRO A 288 7.45 -13.07 3.13
CA PRO A 288 8.11 -11.79 2.89
C PRO A 288 7.47 -11.09 1.69
N PRO A 289 6.92 -9.88 1.87
CA PRO A 289 6.32 -9.16 0.77
C PRO A 289 7.38 -8.78 -0.24
N HIS A 290 7.05 -8.85 -1.52
CA HIS A 290 7.89 -8.26 -2.55
C HIS A 290 7.90 -6.73 -2.37
N LEU A 291 9.07 -6.15 -2.24
CA LEU A 291 9.26 -4.71 -2.21
C LEU A 291 9.94 -4.28 -3.51
N GLY A 292 9.15 -3.81 -4.46
CA GLY A 292 9.62 -3.33 -5.75
C GLY A 292 10.22 -1.93 -5.65
N ALA A 293 11.19 -1.64 -6.52
CA ALA A 293 11.74 -0.30 -6.68
C ALA A 293 10.75 0.62 -7.40
N ILE A 294 10.81 1.92 -7.11
CA ILE A 294 10.10 2.93 -7.89
C ILE A 294 11.13 3.78 -8.63
N HIS A 295 11.29 3.49 -9.91
CA HIS A 295 12.21 4.21 -10.78
C HIS A 295 11.68 5.59 -11.13
N ARG A 296 12.57 6.50 -11.51
CA ARG A 296 12.20 7.85 -11.95
C ARG A 296 12.49 8.00 -13.44
N VAL A 297 11.66 8.77 -14.12
CA VAL A 297 11.92 9.27 -15.48
C VAL A 297 11.83 10.79 -15.43
N LEU A 298 12.85 11.44 -15.93
CA LEU A 298 13.00 12.88 -15.95
C LEU A 298 12.95 13.36 -17.43
N PRO A 299 11.76 13.65 -17.97
CA PRO A 299 11.59 13.95 -19.41
C PRO A 299 12.34 15.21 -19.85
N GLY A 300 12.52 16.18 -18.94
CA GLY A 300 13.22 17.44 -19.21
C GLY A 300 14.75 17.40 -19.06
N LEU A 301 15.33 16.27 -18.61
CA LEU A 301 16.77 16.13 -18.37
C LEU A 301 17.40 15.18 -19.39
N ARG A 302 18.26 15.71 -20.28
CA ARG A 302 18.95 14.89 -21.29
C ARG A 302 19.94 13.94 -20.62
N PRO A 303 20.11 12.68 -21.13
CA PRO A 303 21.03 11.71 -20.54
C PRO A 303 22.47 12.20 -20.44
N ASP A 304 23.00 12.82 -21.51
CA ASP A 304 24.37 13.37 -21.50
C ASP A 304 24.58 14.41 -20.40
N ASP A 305 23.61 15.33 -20.24
CA ASP A 305 23.68 16.39 -19.23
C ASP A 305 23.58 15.80 -17.81
N ALA A 306 22.72 14.79 -17.63
CA ALA A 306 22.58 14.09 -16.37
C ALA A 306 23.88 13.41 -15.93
N VAL A 307 24.50 12.68 -16.85
CA VAL A 307 25.75 11.95 -16.60
C VAL A 307 26.92 12.92 -16.34
N GLU A 308 27.06 13.99 -17.18
CA GLU A 308 28.12 14.98 -17.01
C GLU A 308 28.08 15.65 -15.62
N GLN A 309 26.88 15.99 -15.18
CA GLN A 309 26.68 16.60 -13.87
C GLN A 309 26.92 15.59 -12.73
N ALA A 310 26.42 14.36 -12.88
CA ALA A 310 26.58 13.31 -11.87
C ALA A 310 28.06 12.91 -11.66
N ARG A 311 28.89 12.91 -12.71
CA ARG A 311 30.35 12.64 -12.63
C ARG A 311 31.10 13.57 -11.68
N LYS A 312 30.52 14.72 -11.29
CA LYS A 312 31.15 15.67 -10.35
C LYS A 312 31.06 15.18 -8.89
N VAL A 313 30.11 14.30 -8.62
CA VAL A 313 29.80 13.85 -7.24
C VAL A 313 29.66 12.33 -7.10
N PHE A 314 29.68 11.57 -8.20
CA PHE A 314 29.65 10.10 -8.20
C PHE A 314 30.78 9.54 -9.06
N ARG A 315 31.21 8.32 -8.74
CA ARG A 315 31.95 7.49 -9.70
C ARG A 315 30.94 6.96 -10.73
N VAL A 316 31.30 7.01 -12.00
CA VAL A 316 30.45 6.56 -13.11
C VAL A 316 31.14 5.46 -13.90
N THR A 317 30.45 4.33 -14.05
CA THR A 317 30.87 3.19 -14.88
C THR A 317 29.85 3.00 -16.00
N ASP A 318 30.36 2.86 -17.24
CA ASP A 318 29.52 2.78 -18.42
C ASP A 318 29.25 1.33 -18.83
N PHE A 319 28.00 1.01 -19.18
CA PHE A 319 27.52 -0.29 -19.64
C PHE A 319 26.84 -0.17 -21.02
N ARG A 320 26.83 -1.28 -21.77
CA ARG A 320 26.09 -1.38 -23.03
C ARG A 320 24.94 -2.37 -22.96
N ASP A 321 25.05 -3.36 -22.10
CA ASP A 321 24.02 -4.36 -21.88
C ASP A 321 23.18 -3.98 -20.64
N GLU A 322 21.87 -4.07 -20.78
CA GLU A 322 20.93 -3.68 -19.71
C GLU A 322 20.93 -4.70 -18.56
N ALA A 323 21.03 -6.00 -18.89
CA ALA A 323 21.03 -7.04 -17.87
C ALA A 323 22.29 -6.96 -17.00
N ASP A 324 23.46 -6.79 -17.64
CA ASP A 324 24.73 -6.62 -16.92
C ASP A 324 24.72 -5.37 -16.03
N ALA A 325 24.12 -4.28 -16.51
CA ALA A 325 24.04 -3.02 -15.77
C ALA A 325 23.13 -3.11 -14.54
N VAL A 326 21.97 -3.77 -14.70
CA VAL A 326 21.01 -3.98 -13.59
C VAL A 326 21.59 -4.95 -12.56
N GLU A 327 22.28 -6.02 -13.00
CA GLU A 327 22.96 -6.94 -12.10
C GLU A 327 24.07 -6.20 -11.30
N ALA A 328 24.88 -5.39 -11.98
CA ALA A 328 25.91 -4.59 -11.34
C ALA A 328 25.34 -3.59 -10.32
N LEU A 329 24.19 -2.96 -10.62
CA LEU A 329 23.48 -2.10 -9.67
C LEU A 329 23.07 -2.86 -8.41
N ALA A 330 22.53 -4.07 -8.55
CA ALA A 330 22.06 -4.89 -7.44
C ALA A 330 23.18 -5.33 -6.47
N GLU A 331 24.43 -5.40 -6.95
CA GLU A 331 25.59 -5.80 -6.14
C GLU A 331 26.24 -4.65 -5.35
N VAL A 332 25.84 -3.39 -5.57
CA VAL A 332 26.45 -2.24 -4.90
C VAL A 332 25.96 -2.14 -3.44
N PRO A 333 26.87 -2.18 -2.46
CA PRO A 333 26.48 -2.03 -1.05
C PRO A 333 26.38 -0.54 -0.67
N GLY A 334 25.26 0.09 -0.90
CA GLY A 334 25.01 1.50 -0.55
C GLY A 334 24.38 2.27 -1.69
N PRO A 335 24.25 3.59 -1.57
CA PRO A 335 23.51 4.39 -2.54
C PRO A 335 24.11 4.28 -3.95
N ALA A 336 23.30 3.76 -4.87
CA ALA A 336 23.67 3.56 -6.26
C ALA A 336 22.49 3.76 -7.19
N PHE A 337 22.78 4.23 -8.42
CA PHE A 337 21.75 4.53 -9.42
C PHE A 337 22.25 4.13 -10.79
N LEU A 338 21.34 3.60 -11.63
CA LEU A 338 21.64 3.35 -13.03
C LEU A 338 20.89 4.38 -13.89
N LEU A 339 21.63 5.20 -14.63
CA LEU A 339 21.04 6.14 -15.57
C LEU A 339 20.91 5.50 -16.94
N GLY A 340 19.77 5.74 -17.61
CA GLY A 340 19.50 5.30 -18.98
C GLY A 340 18.66 6.34 -19.72
N GLY A 341 18.52 6.16 -21.04
CA GLY A 341 17.73 7.06 -21.88
C GLY A 341 18.32 7.25 -23.29
N ASP A 342 19.57 6.90 -23.46
CA ASP A 342 20.29 6.81 -24.75
C ASP A 342 20.74 5.37 -25.06
N GLU A 343 21.81 5.21 -25.86
CA GLU A 343 22.36 3.88 -26.20
C GLU A 343 23.20 3.27 -25.07
N SER A 344 23.65 4.07 -24.11
CA SER A 344 24.53 3.67 -23.02
C SER A 344 23.78 3.70 -21.68
N LEU A 345 24.26 2.91 -20.73
CA LEU A 345 23.79 2.90 -19.35
C LEU A 345 24.95 3.29 -18.43
N HIS A 346 24.66 4.06 -17.40
CA HIS A 346 25.68 4.67 -16.56
C HIS A 346 25.39 4.38 -15.09
N LEU A 347 26.20 3.49 -14.49
CA LEU A 347 26.09 3.15 -13.07
C LEU A 347 26.83 4.20 -12.22
N LEU A 348 26.09 4.85 -11.34
CA LEU A 348 26.57 5.82 -10.36
C LEU A 348 26.81 5.11 -9.01
N THR A 349 28.04 5.20 -8.50
CA THR A 349 28.43 4.63 -7.21
C THR A 349 29.27 5.61 -6.41
N ASP A 350 29.55 5.32 -5.14
CA ASP A 350 30.47 6.06 -4.30
C ASP A 350 30.21 7.59 -4.31
N PRO A 351 29.06 8.08 -3.81
CA PRO A 351 28.78 9.51 -3.74
C PRO A 351 29.86 10.26 -2.93
N ASP A 352 30.24 11.45 -3.39
CA ASP A 352 31.13 12.32 -2.63
C ASP A 352 30.53 12.64 -1.24
N SER A 353 31.21 12.25 -0.19
CA SER A 353 30.70 12.36 1.19
C SER A 353 30.43 13.81 1.62
N GLY A 354 31.22 14.77 1.10
CA GLY A 354 31.03 16.19 1.39
C GLY A 354 29.80 16.76 0.68
N ALA A 355 29.56 16.36 -0.60
CA ALA A 355 28.35 16.74 -1.32
C ALA A 355 27.11 16.13 -0.68
N LEU A 356 27.17 14.84 -0.35
CA LEU A 356 26.09 14.12 0.33
C LEU A 356 25.71 14.81 1.65
N ALA A 357 26.68 15.08 2.53
CA ALA A 357 26.44 15.71 3.82
C ALA A 357 25.84 17.14 3.70
N ARG A 358 26.16 17.86 2.64
CA ARG A 358 25.58 19.21 2.41
C ARG A 358 24.16 19.19 1.85
N SER A 359 23.79 18.12 1.15
CA SER A 359 22.46 18.03 0.52
C SER A 359 21.43 17.37 1.43
N MET A 360 21.85 16.58 2.43
CA MET A 360 20.91 15.89 3.31
C MET A 360 20.29 16.83 4.35
N PRO A 361 18.98 16.72 4.61
CA PRO A 361 18.30 17.41 5.70
C PRO A 361 18.87 16.94 7.06
N SER A 362 19.22 17.88 7.92
CA SER A 362 19.86 17.59 9.22
C SER A 362 18.89 17.05 10.27
N GLU A 363 17.59 17.21 10.07
CA GLU A 363 16.52 16.75 10.96
C GLU A 363 16.25 15.26 10.90
N HIS A 364 16.73 14.57 9.87
CA HIS A 364 16.52 13.14 9.67
C HIS A 364 17.66 12.28 10.24
N SER A 365 17.32 11.05 10.63
CA SER A 365 18.27 10.08 11.15
C SER A 365 19.35 9.70 10.11
N PRO A 366 20.55 9.25 10.55
CA PRO A 366 21.57 8.75 9.63
C PRO A 366 21.07 7.58 8.75
N ARG A 367 20.15 6.76 9.26
CA ARG A 367 19.54 5.68 8.50
C ARG A 367 18.71 6.22 7.36
N TRP A 368 17.84 7.20 7.63
CA TRP A 368 17.04 7.86 6.61
C TRP A 368 17.90 8.52 5.52
N GLN A 369 18.96 9.26 5.95
CA GLN A 369 19.90 9.92 5.03
C GLN A 369 20.67 8.94 4.15
N GLY A 370 20.80 7.68 4.54
CA GLY A 370 21.44 6.61 3.78
C GLY A 370 20.52 5.87 2.80
N LEU A 371 19.21 6.17 2.77
CA LEU A 371 18.29 5.56 1.80
C LEU A 371 18.60 6.03 0.38
N ASP A 372 18.62 5.12 -0.59
CA ASP A 372 18.84 5.44 -2.00
C ASP A 372 17.88 6.53 -2.48
N THR A 373 16.62 6.45 -2.09
CA THR A 373 15.59 7.44 -2.44
C THR A 373 15.86 8.81 -1.85
N ALA A 374 16.38 8.90 -0.62
CA ALA A 374 16.78 10.17 -0.01
C ALA A 374 17.98 10.78 -0.74
N VAL A 375 18.97 9.94 -1.07
CA VAL A 375 20.14 10.38 -1.85
C VAL A 375 19.73 10.82 -3.25
N LEU A 376 18.83 10.11 -3.90
CA LEU A 376 18.30 10.51 -5.20
C LEU A 376 17.61 11.88 -5.11
N ASP A 377 16.64 12.04 -4.20
CA ASP A 377 15.80 13.23 -4.15
C ASP A 377 16.63 14.47 -3.75
N HIS A 378 17.47 14.38 -2.72
CA HIS A 378 18.21 15.54 -2.19
C HIS A 378 19.54 15.82 -2.89
N LEU A 379 20.33 14.79 -3.20
CA LEU A 379 21.62 15.01 -3.85
C LEU A 379 21.48 15.12 -5.36
N LEU A 380 20.92 14.11 -6.05
CA LEU A 380 20.85 14.11 -7.50
C LEU A 380 19.78 15.07 -8.05
N ILE A 381 18.53 14.87 -7.71
CA ILE A 381 17.41 15.66 -8.24
C ILE A 381 17.51 17.11 -7.76
N GLY A 382 17.64 17.31 -6.44
CA GLY A 382 17.63 18.64 -5.83
C GLY A 382 18.90 19.42 -6.09
N SER A 383 20.08 18.86 -5.74
CA SER A 383 21.32 19.63 -5.70
C SER A 383 22.12 19.59 -7.00
N VAL A 384 22.20 18.42 -7.67
CA VAL A 384 23.02 18.22 -8.88
C VAL A 384 22.28 18.64 -10.13
N TRP A 385 21.06 18.15 -10.32
CA TRP A 385 20.27 18.41 -11.52
C TRP A 385 19.33 19.61 -11.40
N ASN A 386 19.01 20.02 -10.17
CA ASN A 386 18.08 21.11 -9.86
C ASN A 386 16.73 20.99 -10.61
N VAL A 387 16.20 19.74 -10.62
CA VAL A 387 14.89 19.44 -11.22
C VAL A 387 13.78 19.75 -10.23
N PRO A 388 12.72 20.44 -10.62
CA PRO A 388 11.61 20.75 -9.72
C PRO A 388 10.85 19.48 -9.32
N GLU A 389 10.49 19.39 -8.03
CA GLU A 389 9.78 18.24 -7.46
C GLU A 389 8.28 18.33 -7.74
N ASN A 390 7.87 18.01 -8.97
CA ASN A 390 6.47 17.96 -9.39
C ASN A 390 6.22 16.83 -10.40
N GLU A 391 4.94 16.48 -10.61
CA GLU A 391 4.53 15.35 -11.46
C GLU A 391 4.81 15.58 -12.97
N ASP A 392 4.97 16.83 -13.40
CA ASP A 392 5.33 17.13 -14.81
C ASP A 392 6.83 16.93 -15.07
N ALA A 393 7.67 17.13 -14.06
CA ALA A 393 9.13 17.01 -14.18
C ALA A 393 9.64 15.60 -13.82
N ILE A 394 8.91 14.85 -12.98
CA ILE A 394 9.33 13.54 -12.49
C ILE A 394 8.18 12.54 -12.66
N GLU A 395 8.32 11.65 -13.63
CA GLU A 395 7.43 10.51 -13.80
C GLU A 395 7.96 9.30 -13.01
N VAL A 396 7.07 8.39 -12.61
CA VAL A 396 7.44 7.16 -11.89
C VAL A 396 7.10 5.91 -12.68
N VAL A 397 7.95 4.88 -12.55
CA VAL A 397 7.72 3.54 -13.12
C VAL A 397 7.97 2.52 -12.01
N HIS A 398 6.98 1.67 -11.74
CA HIS A 398 7.04 0.70 -10.67
C HIS A 398 7.70 -0.59 -11.16
N ASP A 399 8.79 -0.99 -10.50
CA ASP A 399 9.43 -2.32 -10.55
C ASP A 399 9.75 -2.86 -11.97
N ASP A 400 9.95 -1.96 -12.93
CA ASP A 400 10.26 -2.31 -14.32
C ASP A 400 11.33 -1.38 -14.89
N PRO A 401 12.64 -1.73 -14.74
CA PRO A 401 13.75 -0.95 -15.28
C PRO A 401 13.65 -0.71 -16.79
N SER A 402 13.29 -1.78 -17.54
CA SER A 402 13.20 -1.73 -19.01
C SER A 402 12.10 -0.76 -19.46
N ALA A 403 10.95 -0.76 -18.79
CA ALA A 403 9.88 0.18 -19.09
C ALA A 403 10.29 1.63 -18.79
N ALA A 404 11.05 1.87 -17.70
CA ALA A 404 11.55 3.20 -17.35
C ALA A 404 12.53 3.71 -18.40
N ILE A 405 13.51 2.88 -18.82
CA ILE A 405 14.48 3.20 -19.86
C ILE A 405 13.78 3.46 -21.21
N ALA A 406 12.85 2.59 -21.60
CA ALA A 406 12.05 2.78 -22.81
C ALA A 406 11.22 4.07 -22.78
N ARG A 407 10.69 4.44 -21.59
CA ARG A 407 9.95 5.70 -21.39
C ARG A 407 10.86 6.91 -21.58
N ALA A 408 12.04 6.90 -20.96
CA ALA A 408 13.05 7.95 -21.09
C ALA A 408 13.47 8.15 -22.55
N ARG A 409 13.74 7.07 -23.29
CA ARG A 409 14.07 7.12 -24.73
C ARG A 409 12.97 7.80 -25.55
N ARG A 410 11.70 7.52 -25.27
CA ARG A 410 10.57 8.14 -26.01
C ARG A 410 10.44 9.64 -25.73
N THR A 411 10.78 10.09 -24.54
CA THR A 411 10.70 11.50 -24.15
C THR A 411 11.99 12.28 -24.41
N GLY A 412 13.10 11.61 -24.76
CA GLY A 412 14.43 12.21 -24.85
C GLY A 412 15.01 12.60 -23.48
N GLY A 413 14.46 12.02 -22.41
CA GLY A 413 14.84 12.28 -21.02
C GLY A 413 15.72 11.20 -20.42
N THR A 414 15.91 11.26 -19.10
CA THR A 414 16.76 10.34 -18.33
C THR A 414 15.91 9.45 -17.45
N ALA A 415 16.11 8.12 -17.53
CA ALA A 415 15.65 7.17 -16.53
C ALA A 415 16.67 7.06 -15.41
N VAL A 416 16.20 7.00 -14.16
CA VAL A 416 17.00 6.69 -12.98
C VAL A 416 16.45 5.42 -12.37
N ILE A 417 17.22 4.36 -12.47
CA ILE A 417 16.89 3.04 -11.94
C ILE A 417 17.51 2.91 -10.55
N LEU A 418 16.70 2.45 -9.59
CA LEU A 418 17.10 2.25 -8.20
C LEU A 418 17.00 0.79 -7.82
N ASN A 419 17.77 0.39 -6.82
CA ASN A 419 17.48 -0.83 -6.06
C ASN A 419 16.19 -0.66 -5.25
N PRO A 420 15.43 -1.74 -5.00
CA PRO A 420 14.34 -1.69 -4.02
C PRO A 420 14.91 -1.40 -2.62
N LEU A 421 14.18 -0.62 -1.82
CA LEU A 421 14.50 -0.49 -0.40
C LEU A 421 14.35 -1.84 0.31
N LYS A 422 15.10 -2.04 1.37
CA LYS A 422 14.93 -3.22 2.21
C LYS A 422 13.77 -3.00 3.19
N ALA A 423 12.92 -4.00 3.35
CA ALA A 423 11.78 -3.91 4.28
C ALA A 423 12.22 -3.59 5.72
N GLU A 424 13.37 -4.11 6.14
CA GLU A 424 13.99 -3.81 7.45
C GLU A 424 14.35 -2.34 7.63
N ASP A 425 14.83 -1.66 6.57
CA ASP A 425 15.15 -0.22 6.63
C ASP A 425 13.88 0.62 6.71
N VAL A 426 12.84 0.26 5.95
CA VAL A 426 11.53 0.94 6.00
C VAL A 426 10.90 0.79 7.39
N LEU A 427 10.93 -0.42 7.97
CA LEU A 427 10.44 -0.70 9.32
C LEU A 427 11.20 0.09 10.38
N ALA A 428 12.53 0.15 10.28
CA ALA A 428 13.35 0.85 11.24
C ALA A 428 13.12 2.37 11.20
N VAL A 429 13.05 2.97 10.01
CA VAL A 429 12.74 4.40 9.82
C VAL A 429 11.35 4.71 10.39
N ALA A 430 10.33 3.91 10.06
CA ALA A 430 8.98 4.08 10.58
C ALA A 430 8.92 3.88 12.12
N GLY A 431 9.70 2.95 12.65
CA GLY A 431 9.82 2.71 14.10
C GLY A 431 10.45 3.88 14.87
N GLU A 432 11.29 4.69 14.22
CA GLU A 432 11.85 5.93 14.74
C GLU A 432 10.88 7.13 14.59
N GLY A 433 9.68 6.91 14.05
CA GLY A 433 8.68 7.96 13.82
C GLY A 433 8.94 8.81 12.58
N GLU A 434 9.86 8.39 11.72
CA GLU A 434 10.18 9.07 10.46
C GLU A 434 9.38 8.50 9.29
N ARG A 435 9.29 9.27 8.20
CA ARG A 435 8.70 8.84 6.92
C ARG A 435 9.79 8.67 5.89
N VAL A 436 9.75 7.58 5.12
CA VAL A 436 10.61 7.47 3.94
C VAL A 436 10.22 8.52 2.89
N PRO A 437 11.14 8.92 2.01
CA PRO A 437 10.82 9.84 0.91
C PRO A 437 9.65 9.34 0.06
N ARG A 438 8.94 10.26 -0.58
CA ARG A 438 7.78 9.91 -1.44
C ARG A 438 8.17 8.94 -2.54
N LYS A 439 7.23 8.02 -2.85
CA LYS A 439 7.44 7.03 -3.93
C LYS A 439 8.70 6.19 -3.73
N SER A 440 8.99 5.81 -2.50
CA SER A 440 10.15 4.98 -2.13
C SER A 440 9.84 3.48 -2.13
N THR A 441 8.58 3.10 -1.91
CA THR A 441 8.19 1.72 -1.65
C THR A 441 7.06 1.28 -2.56
N SER A 442 7.15 0.08 -3.10
CA SER A 442 6.09 -0.59 -3.86
C SER A 442 5.91 -2.01 -3.32
N PHE A 443 5.20 -2.12 -2.20
CA PHE A 443 4.89 -3.43 -1.62
C PHE A 443 3.88 -4.19 -2.48
N GLY A 444 4.17 -5.47 -2.72
CA GLY A 444 3.34 -6.32 -3.56
C GLY A 444 3.38 -7.82 -3.20
N PRO A 445 2.49 -8.60 -3.84
CA PRO A 445 1.32 -8.12 -4.57
C PRO A 445 0.30 -7.44 -3.65
N LYS A 446 -0.32 -6.35 -4.12
CA LYS A 446 -1.37 -5.68 -3.34
C LYS A 446 -2.65 -6.53 -3.31
N PRO A 447 -3.41 -6.54 -2.18
CA PRO A 447 -4.66 -7.30 -2.10
C PRO A 447 -5.69 -6.78 -3.12
N ARG A 448 -6.38 -7.69 -3.80
CA ARG A 448 -7.42 -7.35 -4.76
C ARG A 448 -8.66 -6.81 -4.06
N THR A 449 -9.31 -5.80 -4.63
CA THR A 449 -10.53 -5.17 -4.12
C THR A 449 -11.76 -5.98 -4.50
N GLY A 450 -12.71 -6.14 -3.57
CA GLY A 450 -13.97 -6.86 -3.80
C GLY A 450 -13.97 -8.32 -3.38
N LEU A 451 -12.91 -8.81 -2.73
CA LEU A 451 -12.87 -10.18 -2.18
C LEU A 451 -13.82 -10.33 -0.98
N VAL A 452 -13.72 -9.42 -0.05
CA VAL A 452 -14.59 -9.31 1.13
C VAL A 452 -14.69 -7.85 1.53
N LEU A 453 -15.90 -7.40 1.82
CA LEU A 453 -16.22 -6.05 2.26
C LEU A 453 -16.63 -6.10 3.72
N ARG A 454 -16.42 -4.99 4.44
CA ARG A 454 -16.86 -4.86 5.84
C ARG A 454 -17.88 -3.73 5.95
N VAL A 455 -19.15 -4.08 6.16
CA VAL A 455 -20.22 -3.11 6.44
C VAL A 455 -20.14 -2.69 7.92
N LEU A 456 -20.34 -1.39 8.19
CA LEU A 456 -20.20 -0.78 9.52
C LEU A 456 -21.55 -0.75 10.23
N ASP A 457 -22.23 -1.91 10.34
CA ASP A 457 -23.49 -1.99 11.05
C ASP A 457 -23.29 -2.13 12.56
N HIS A 458 -24.10 -1.42 13.34
CA HIS A 458 -24.25 -1.64 14.79
C HIS A 458 -24.92 -3.00 14.99
N GLY A 459 -24.20 -4.12 14.90
CA GLY A 459 -24.58 -5.48 15.26
C GLY A 459 -26.10 -5.70 15.54
N ARG A 460 -26.94 -5.71 14.50
CA ARG A 460 -28.32 -6.21 14.56
C ARG A 460 -28.37 -7.65 14.10
#